data_f917143d9e4de3e31c0975b4f4ab8311
#
_entry.id   f917143d9e4de3e31c0975b4f4ab8311
#
_cell.length_a   1.000
_cell.length_b   1.000
_cell.length_c   1.000
_cell.angle_alpha   90.00
_cell.angle_beta   90.00
_cell.angle_gamma   90.00
#
_symmetry.space_group_name_H-M   'P 1'
#
loop_
_entity.id
_entity.type
_entity.pdbx_description
1 polymer ?
#
loop_
_entity_poly.entity_id
_entity_poly.type
_entity_poly.pdbx_seq_one_letter_code
_entity_poly.pdbx_strand_id
1 'polypeptide(L)'
;MSSQNYVYQSIARATHDHGTTKMFGLMGDANLFMVDSFVRECGGEFIPAAHEGSTILMAAAYAHVSGNVGVSTVTHGPALSNCVTALTEATRGSTPLVILAGDTATDNPRHLQSIDQRELVKVTGAGFVQLRSPATVAEDVARAFYCAQVERRPIVLNMPADFMWQQADYPTQVLDVFTKPGGVADGVILDNAIGMIASARRPLILAGGGAIHARDQLVRLADRLEAPLATTLRAKGLFNDHLFNIDIFGTLSTPAAYDLIAQSNCIVCFGTALHDYTTDRGKLMKGKRIIQIDTDPTAIGGGLHPDAALVADAGLAAETILYWLNEAEVPASGFTRELDTATLTTHVAGSGKAPDGFVNYVDTLERLDEALPKNRVLVTDGGRFMTEVWCRLSVPDPQSFVSTVNFGAIGLGLQEAIGAAVAAPDRPVVLFSGDGGFMMGGINEFNTAVRLGLDLIVIIANDSAYGAEHIQFVDRKMDPSLTEFSWPSFAEIATSLGGQGFEVRSNDQLQKALEALENRTGPFLIELRLDPADVPAMRI
;
A
#
# COMPACT_ATOMS: atom_id res chain seq x y z
N MET A 1 38.39 -7.09 25.59
CA MET A 1 37.34 -7.38 26.57
C MET A 1 36.03 -7.23 25.82
N SER A 2 35.29 -8.31 25.52
CA SER A 2 33.95 -8.23 24.98
C SER A 2 33.10 -7.55 26.05
N SER A 3 32.59 -6.37 25.80
CA SER A 3 31.58 -5.77 26.68
C SER A 3 30.37 -6.68 26.65
N GLN A 4 30.09 -7.34 27.78
CA GLN A 4 28.86 -8.10 27.92
C GLN A 4 27.69 -7.12 27.78
N ASN A 5 26.85 -7.30 26.75
CA ASN A 5 25.66 -6.53 26.54
C ASN A 5 24.47 -7.14 27.27
N TYR A 6 23.49 -6.33 27.64
CA TYR A 6 22.18 -6.85 28.03
C TYR A 6 21.37 -7.25 26.79
N VAL A 7 20.37 -8.11 26.97
CA VAL A 7 19.48 -8.58 25.88
C VAL A 7 18.86 -7.41 25.14
N TYR A 8 18.35 -6.39 25.83
CA TYR A 8 17.75 -5.22 25.19
C TYR A 8 18.73 -4.46 24.27
N GLN A 9 20.03 -4.36 24.66
CA GLN A 9 21.09 -3.76 23.84
C GLN A 9 21.40 -4.63 22.62
N SER A 10 21.45 -5.95 22.82
CA SER A 10 21.69 -6.90 21.74
C SER A 10 20.57 -6.92 20.71
N ILE A 11 19.30 -6.79 21.13
CA ILE A 11 18.16 -6.64 20.21
C ILE A 11 18.27 -5.32 19.42
N ALA A 12 18.56 -4.20 20.10
CA ALA A 12 18.71 -2.90 19.45
C ALA A 12 19.81 -2.92 18.38
N ARG A 13 20.98 -3.48 18.73
CA ARG A 13 22.12 -3.63 17.81
C ARG A 13 21.79 -4.57 16.65
N ALA A 14 21.21 -5.74 16.94
CA ALA A 14 20.82 -6.69 15.90
C ALA A 14 19.84 -6.06 14.90
N THR A 15 18.85 -5.32 15.39
CA THR A 15 17.89 -4.59 14.55
C THR A 15 18.60 -3.55 13.66
N HIS A 16 19.52 -2.79 14.22
CA HIS A 16 20.32 -1.81 13.47
C HIS A 16 21.24 -2.48 12.43
N ASP A 17 21.91 -3.59 12.79
CA ASP A 17 22.82 -4.31 11.90
C ASP A 17 22.09 -4.94 10.69
N HIS A 18 20.76 -5.17 10.78
CA HIS A 18 19.91 -5.55 9.65
C HIS A 18 19.46 -4.34 8.79
N GLY A 19 20.11 -3.19 8.93
CA GLY A 19 19.88 -2.00 8.11
C GLY A 19 18.74 -1.09 8.58
N THR A 20 18.19 -1.35 9.77
CA THR A 20 17.12 -0.49 10.33
C THR A 20 17.72 0.82 10.82
N THR A 21 17.33 1.92 10.20
CA THR A 21 17.70 3.28 10.64
C THR A 21 16.55 3.99 11.34
N LYS A 22 15.31 3.58 11.09
CA LYS A 22 14.10 4.18 11.67
C LYS A 22 13.23 3.10 12.29
N MET A 23 12.73 3.35 13.50
CA MET A 23 11.84 2.47 14.25
C MET A 23 10.59 3.24 14.66
N PHE A 24 9.44 2.75 14.26
CA PHE A 24 8.13 3.31 14.64
C PHE A 24 7.65 2.65 15.93
N GLY A 25 7.10 3.41 16.87
CA GLY A 25 6.73 2.74 18.10
C GLY A 25 5.94 3.58 19.08
N LEU A 26 5.45 2.88 20.11
CA LEU A 26 4.93 3.44 21.32
C LEU A 26 5.65 2.80 22.49
N MET A 27 6.33 3.63 23.30
CA MET A 27 7.13 3.12 24.41
C MET A 27 6.27 2.69 25.59
N GLY A 28 6.65 1.57 26.19
CA GLY A 28 6.12 1.07 27.45
C GLY A 28 7.18 0.24 28.16
N ASP A 29 6.84 -0.39 29.28
CA ASP A 29 7.80 -1.02 30.19
C ASP A 29 8.67 -2.11 29.53
N ALA A 30 8.13 -2.82 28.54
CA ALA A 30 8.84 -3.94 27.93
C ALA A 30 9.79 -3.56 26.78
N ASN A 31 9.71 -2.35 26.24
CA ASN A 31 10.52 -1.94 25.08
C ASN A 31 11.34 -0.66 25.28
N LEU A 32 11.10 0.11 26.34
CA LEU A 32 11.70 1.46 26.50
C LEU A 32 13.23 1.44 26.50
N PHE A 33 13.88 0.48 27.16
CA PHE A 33 15.34 0.39 27.23
C PHE A 33 15.96 -0.06 25.90
N MET A 34 15.29 -0.92 25.16
CA MET A 34 15.69 -1.32 23.81
C MET A 34 15.61 -0.14 22.85
N VAL A 35 14.55 0.67 22.93
CA VAL A 35 14.40 1.90 22.11
C VAL A 35 15.48 2.92 22.48
N ASP A 36 15.77 3.12 23.78
CA ASP A 36 16.85 4.04 24.23
C ASP A 36 18.22 3.61 23.67
N SER A 37 18.54 2.31 23.76
CA SER A 37 19.78 1.76 23.19
C SER A 37 19.83 1.89 21.66
N PHE A 38 18.71 1.64 20.95
CA PHE A 38 18.64 1.81 19.51
C PHE A 38 18.97 3.26 19.09
N VAL A 39 18.45 4.24 19.82
CA VAL A 39 18.69 5.65 19.51
C VAL A 39 20.08 6.10 19.95
N ARG A 40 20.47 5.83 21.22
CA ARG A 40 21.68 6.43 21.82
C ARG A 40 22.95 5.67 21.53
N GLU A 41 22.88 4.35 21.43
CA GLU A 41 24.06 3.52 21.24
C GLU A 41 24.24 3.12 19.76
N CYS A 42 23.14 2.93 19.01
CA CYS A 42 23.19 2.52 17.60
C CYS A 42 23.02 3.69 16.62
N GLY A 43 22.55 4.88 17.08
CA GLY A 43 22.34 6.04 16.22
C GLY A 43 21.08 5.97 15.36
N GLY A 44 20.14 5.07 15.69
CA GLY A 44 18.86 5.00 15.03
C GLY A 44 17.91 6.14 15.40
N GLU A 45 16.85 6.31 14.62
CA GLU A 45 15.79 7.29 14.85
C GLU A 45 14.51 6.60 15.31
N PHE A 46 13.93 7.08 16.40
CA PHE A 46 12.65 6.59 16.91
C PHE A 46 11.52 7.55 16.52
N ILE A 47 10.50 7.03 15.86
CA ILE A 47 9.30 7.75 15.41
C ILE A 47 8.13 7.40 16.33
N PRO A 48 7.77 8.26 17.30
CA PRO A 48 6.72 7.96 18.25
C PRO A 48 5.32 8.18 17.64
N ALA A 49 4.45 7.18 17.75
CA ALA A 49 3.03 7.28 17.42
C ALA A 49 2.17 7.61 18.65
N ALA A 50 0.90 7.96 18.42
CA ALA A 50 -0.08 8.19 19.48
C ALA A 50 -0.95 6.95 19.77
N HIS A 51 -0.87 5.90 18.95
CA HIS A 51 -1.61 4.64 19.10
C HIS A 51 -0.77 3.47 18.55
N GLU A 52 -0.88 2.30 19.16
CA GLU A 52 -0.04 1.14 18.81
C GLU A 52 -0.28 0.64 17.38
N GLY A 53 -1.53 0.56 16.94
CA GLY A 53 -1.86 0.19 15.55
C GLY A 53 -1.23 1.11 14.52
N SER A 54 -1.10 2.39 14.87
CA SER A 54 -0.45 3.39 14.00
C SER A 54 1.02 3.08 13.74
N THR A 55 1.72 2.51 14.71
CA THR A 55 3.15 2.17 14.57
C THR A 55 3.40 1.17 13.46
N ILE A 56 2.50 0.19 13.31
CA ILE A 56 2.56 -0.84 12.27
C ILE A 56 2.21 -0.27 10.90
N LEU A 57 1.17 0.57 10.82
CA LEU A 57 0.77 1.23 9.57
C LEU A 57 1.85 2.20 9.06
N MET A 58 2.46 2.98 9.97
CA MET A 58 3.61 3.83 9.64
C MET A 58 4.78 3.00 9.10
N ALA A 59 5.13 1.89 9.78
CA ALA A 59 6.18 0.98 9.33
C ALA A 59 5.85 0.34 7.98
N ALA A 60 4.57 0.04 7.70
CA ALA A 60 4.12 -0.55 6.45
C ALA A 60 4.28 0.41 5.27
N ALA A 61 3.83 1.64 5.39
CA ALA A 61 4.01 2.64 4.35
C ALA A 61 5.49 3.02 4.16
N TYR A 62 6.26 3.09 5.25
CA TYR A 62 7.71 3.26 5.18
C TYR A 62 8.37 2.13 4.36
N ALA A 63 7.99 0.88 4.63
CA ALA A 63 8.53 -0.28 3.89
C ALA A 63 8.17 -0.23 2.40
N HIS A 64 6.92 0.15 2.07
CA HIS A 64 6.47 0.27 0.68
C HIS A 64 7.25 1.35 -0.09
N VAL A 65 7.38 2.55 0.49
CA VAL A 65 7.99 3.71 -0.18
C VAL A 65 9.52 3.60 -0.24
N SER A 66 10.17 3.10 0.83
CA SER A 66 11.64 2.99 0.89
C SER A 66 12.19 1.71 0.28
N GLY A 67 11.38 0.66 0.16
CA GLY A 67 11.82 -0.68 -0.25
C GLY A 67 12.55 -1.49 0.85
N ASN A 68 12.68 -0.94 2.07
CA ASN A 68 13.34 -1.59 3.19
C ASN A 68 12.32 -2.38 4.05
N VAL A 69 12.81 -3.26 4.93
CA VAL A 69 11.96 -3.86 5.96
C VAL A 69 11.54 -2.78 6.95
N GLY A 70 10.23 -2.62 7.17
CA GLY A 70 9.72 -1.70 8.17
C GLY A 70 9.83 -2.31 9.57
N VAL A 71 10.20 -1.49 10.55
CA VAL A 71 10.34 -1.95 11.95
C VAL A 71 9.44 -1.16 12.87
N SER A 72 8.65 -1.87 13.65
CA SER A 72 7.77 -1.31 14.66
C SER A 72 8.04 -1.93 16.03
N THR A 73 7.76 -1.19 17.12
CA THR A 73 7.83 -1.74 18.48
C THR A 73 6.64 -1.30 19.33
N VAL A 74 6.13 -2.24 20.09
CA VAL A 74 5.03 -2.04 21.06
C VAL A 74 5.34 -2.80 22.35
N THR A 75 4.75 -2.37 23.47
CA THR A 75 4.85 -3.13 24.72
C THR A 75 3.95 -4.37 24.67
N HIS A 76 3.76 -5.05 25.79
CA HIS A 76 3.05 -6.32 25.89
C HIS A 76 1.53 -6.20 26.01
N GLY A 77 0.83 -7.29 25.79
CA GLY A 77 -0.60 -7.50 26.05
C GLY A 77 -1.51 -6.52 25.34
N PRO A 78 -2.09 -5.52 26.05
CA PRO A 78 -3.00 -4.53 25.49
C PRO A 78 -2.47 -3.83 24.26
N ALA A 79 -1.16 -3.52 24.23
CA ALA A 79 -0.52 -2.87 23.12
C ALA A 79 -0.57 -3.72 21.83
N LEU A 80 -0.19 -5.00 21.93
CA LEU A 80 -0.25 -5.88 20.76
C LEU A 80 -1.69 -6.15 20.32
N SER A 81 -2.65 -6.21 21.25
CA SER A 81 -4.07 -6.39 20.90
C SER A 81 -4.65 -5.22 20.10
N ASN A 82 -4.16 -3.99 20.31
CA ASN A 82 -4.51 -2.82 19.50
C ASN A 82 -3.97 -2.87 18.07
N CYS A 83 -3.07 -3.83 17.78
CA CYS A 83 -2.42 -3.95 16.48
C CYS A 83 -3.12 -4.90 15.48
N VAL A 84 -4.20 -5.60 15.88
CA VAL A 84 -4.81 -6.67 15.09
C VAL A 84 -5.21 -6.22 13.68
N THR A 85 -5.91 -5.10 13.56
CA THR A 85 -6.32 -4.55 12.25
C THR A 85 -5.10 -4.19 11.40
N ALA A 86 -4.13 -3.50 11.98
CA ALA A 86 -2.92 -3.06 11.28
C ALA A 86 -2.05 -4.24 10.81
N LEU A 87 -1.89 -5.28 11.65
CA LEU A 87 -1.21 -6.52 11.27
C LEU A 87 -1.92 -7.23 10.12
N THR A 88 -3.25 -7.28 10.16
CA THR A 88 -4.04 -7.91 9.10
C THR A 88 -3.94 -7.13 7.78
N GLU A 89 -4.01 -5.80 7.84
CA GLU A 89 -3.81 -4.90 6.69
C GLU A 89 -2.44 -5.14 6.05
N ALA A 90 -1.37 -5.09 6.83
CA ALA A 90 -0.01 -5.30 6.35
C ALA A 90 0.23 -6.74 5.83
N THR A 91 -0.39 -7.75 6.44
CA THR A 91 -0.31 -9.14 5.98
C THR A 91 -0.94 -9.30 4.60
N ARG A 92 -2.15 -8.80 4.40
CA ARG A 92 -2.85 -8.82 3.11
C ARG A 92 -2.17 -7.92 2.07
N GLY A 93 -1.48 -6.88 2.55
CA GLY A 93 -0.59 -6.03 1.78
C GLY A 93 0.67 -6.71 1.28
N SER A 94 1.01 -7.91 1.79
CA SER A 94 2.29 -8.59 1.54
C SER A 94 3.49 -7.70 1.89
N THR A 95 3.42 -6.99 3.02
CA THR A 95 4.41 -5.99 3.44
C THR A 95 5.42 -6.61 4.40
N PRO A 96 6.72 -6.59 4.09
CA PRO A 96 7.75 -7.14 4.97
C PRO A 96 7.99 -6.22 6.18
N LEU A 97 7.57 -6.68 7.37
CA LEU A 97 7.72 -5.94 8.62
C LEU A 97 8.32 -6.83 9.71
N VAL A 98 9.05 -6.22 10.64
CA VAL A 98 9.43 -6.83 11.93
C VAL A 98 8.79 -6.01 13.05
N ILE A 99 7.98 -6.65 13.88
CA ILE A 99 7.34 -6.04 15.04
C ILE A 99 8.01 -6.58 16.30
N LEU A 100 8.76 -5.71 16.98
CA LEU A 100 9.41 -6.00 18.27
C LEU A 100 8.36 -5.82 19.37
N ALA A 101 7.67 -6.90 19.74
CA ALA A 101 6.61 -6.88 20.73
C ALA A 101 7.11 -7.41 22.07
N GLY A 102 6.99 -6.60 23.12
CA GLY A 102 7.22 -7.08 24.49
C GLY A 102 6.24 -8.20 24.87
N ASP A 103 6.63 -9.01 25.81
CA ASP A 103 5.75 -10.00 26.46
C ASP A 103 5.95 -9.94 27.97
N THR A 104 4.98 -10.43 28.72
CA THR A 104 5.09 -10.54 30.17
C THR A 104 6.19 -11.53 30.57
N ALA A 105 6.73 -11.38 31.79
CA ALA A 105 7.76 -12.26 32.29
C ALA A 105 7.31 -13.74 32.27
N THR A 106 8.18 -14.64 31.84
CA THR A 106 7.88 -16.08 31.68
C THR A 106 7.50 -16.77 32.97
N ASP A 107 7.97 -16.25 34.11
CA ASP A 107 7.70 -16.77 35.47
C ASP A 107 6.46 -16.15 36.13
N ASN A 108 5.80 -15.17 35.47
CA ASN A 108 4.61 -14.49 36.00
C ASN A 108 3.36 -14.64 35.09
N PRO A 109 2.79 -15.84 35.00
CA PRO A 109 1.61 -16.08 34.12
C PRO A 109 0.32 -15.38 34.60
N ARG A 110 0.34 -14.77 35.79
CA ARG A 110 -0.79 -14.00 36.33
C ARG A 110 -0.61 -12.50 36.20
N HIS A 111 0.35 -12.06 35.42
CA HIS A 111 0.53 -10.64 35.15
C HIS A 111 -0.74 -10.03 34.55
N LEU A 112 -1.10 -8.82 34.98
CA LEU A 112 -2.31 -8.12 34.54
C LEU A 112 -2.45 -8.04 33.01
N GLN A 113 -1.34 -7.91 32.29
CA GLN A 113 -1.30 -7.72 30.85
C GLN A 113 -0.99 -9.03 30.09
N SER A 114 -0.97 -10.18 30.77
CA SER A 114 -0.70 -11.47 30.15
C SER A 114 -1.85 -11.91 29.25
N ILE A 115 -1.56 -12.16 27.97
CA ILE A 115 -2.45 -12.78 26.98
C ILE A 115 -1.66 -13.77 26.13
N ASP A 116 -2.34 -14.67 25.44
CA ASP A 116 -1.68 -15.50 24.44
C ASP A 116 -1.41 -14.69 23.16
N GLN A 117 -0.22 -14.05 23.12
CA GLN A 117 0.19 -13.21 21.99
C GLN A 117 0.39 -14.02 20.71
N ARG A 118 0.79 -15.28 20.80
CA ARG A 118 0.96 -16.17 19.65
C ARG A 118 -0.37 -16.43 18.93
N GLU A 119 -1.40 -16.82 19.68
CA GLU A 119 -2.72 -17.08 19.10
C GLU A 119 -3.36 -15.79 18.59
N LEU A 120 -3.14 -14.65 19.27
CA LEU A 120 -3.57 -13.34 18.80
C LEU A 120 -2.94 -12.97 17.43
N VAL A 121 -1.64 -13.16 17.27
CA VAL A 121 -0.93 -12.86 16.01
C VAL A 121 -1.37 -13.80 14.89
N LYS A 122 -1.57 -15.07 15.19
CA LYS A 122 -1.95 -16.09 14.21
C LYS A 122 -3.22 -15.76 13.43
N VAL A 123 -4.25 -15.19 14.07
CA VAL A 123 -5.50 -14.84 13.40
C VAL A 123 -5.34 -13.72 12.36
N THR A 124 -4.29 -12.90 12.46
CA THR A 124 -3.98 -11.83 11.50
C THR A 124 -3.27 -12.34 10.25
N GLY A 125 -2.77 -13.59 10.27
CA GLY A 125 -1.92 -14.16 9.24
C GLY A 125 -0.46 -13.73 9.31
N ALA A 126 -0.08 -12.87 10.27
CA ALA A 126 1.32 -12.52 10.54
C ALA A 126 2.10 -13.71 11.07
N GLY A 127 3.41 -13.72 10.84
CA GLY A 127 4.32 -14.71 11.41
C GLY A 127 4.70 -14.39 12.86
N PHE A 128 5.16 -15.39 13.58
CA PHE A 128 5.53 -15.26 15.00
C PHE A 128 6.86 -15.93 15.27
N VAL A 129 7.81 -15.18 15.80
CA VAL A 129 9.11 -15.66 16.30
C VAL A 129 9.19 -15.40 17.78
N GLN A 130 9.52 -16.42 18.57
CA GLN A 130 9.74 -16.29 20.01
C GLN A 130 11.21 -16.03 20.26
N LEU A 131 11.55 -15.01 21.03
CA LEU A 131 12.87 -14.89 21.65
C LEU A 131 13.03 -16.03 22.65
N ARG A 132 13.89 -17.00 22.32
CA ARG A 132 13.99 -18.29 23.05
C ARG A 132 14.80 -18.20 24.32
N SER A 133 15.87 -17.40 24.28
CA SER A 133 16.78 -17.21 25.40
C SER A 133 17.72 -16.04 25.19
N PRO A 134 18.40 -15.52 26.22
CA PRO A 134 19.44 -14.50 26.04
C PRO A 134 20.58 -14.92 25.10
N ALA A 135 20.91 -16.22 25.04
CA ALA A 135 21.96 -16.72 24.16
C ALA A 135 21.59 -16.76 22.67
N THR A 136 20.31 -16.70 22.34
CA THR A 136 19.82 -16.83 20.95
C THR A 136 19.34 -15.52 20.33
N VAL A 137 19.57 -14.38 20.98
CA VAL A 137 19.07 -13.05 20.54
C VAL A 137 19.41 -12.76 19.09
N ALA A 138 20.68 -12.91 18.71
CA ALA A 138 21.13 -12.61 17.33
C ALA A 138 20.44 -13.50 16.30
N GLU A 139 20.30 -14.79 16.57
CA GLU A 139 19.65 -15.75 15.69
C GLU A 139 18.14 -15.48 15.56
N ASP A 140 17.46 -15.17 16.68
CA ASP A 140 16.02 -14.96 16.69
C ASP A 140 15.63 -13.65 15.98
N VAL A 141 16.42 -12.58 16.15
CA VAL A 141 16.26 -11.33 15.39
C VAL A 141 16.53 -11.57 13.90
N ALA A 142 17.66 -12.19 13.55
CA ALA A 142 18.00 -12.53 12.17
C ALA A 142 16.90 -13.36 11.50
N ARG A 143 16.33 -14.35 12.22
CA ARG A 143 15.20 -15.14 11.73
C ARG A 143 13.95 -14.31 11.48
N ALA A 144 13.63 -13.33 12.34
CA ALA A 144 12.47 -12.46 12.14
C ALA A 144 12.63 -11.64 10.86
N PHE A 145 13.80 -11.03 10.63
CA PHE A 145 14.09 -10.28 9.39
C PHE A 145 14.05 -11.18 8.15
N TYR A 146 14.71 -12.34 8.22
CA TYR A 146 14.70 -13.32 7.13
C TYR A 146 13.28 -13.74 6.74
N CYS A 147 12.46 -14.15 7.73
CA CYS A 147 11.07 -14.53 7.46
C CYS A 147 10.25 -13.37 6.89
N ALA A 148 10.42 -12.15 7.40
CA ALA A 148 9.70 -10.97 6.87
C ALA A 148 9.99 -10.72 5.38
N GLN A 149 11.24 -10.85 4.97
CA GLN A 149 11.66 -10.66 3.58
C GLN A 149 11.19 -11.80 2.66
N VAL A 150 11.39 -13.06 3.08
CA VAL A 150 11.08 -14.23 2.24
C VAL A 150 9.58 -14.50 2.15
N GLU A 151 8.86 -14.39 3.27
CA GLU A 151 7.43 -14.63 3.34
C GLU A 151 6.61 -13.40 2.94
N ARG A 152 7.26 -12.23 2.81
CA ARG A 152 6.64 -10.93 2.46
C ARG A 152 5.41 -10.64 3.32
N ARG A 153 5.57 -10.72 4.63
CA ARG A 153 4.52 -10.43 5.62
C ARG A 153 5.10 -9.94 6.95
N PRO A 154 4.28 -9.32 7.81
CA PRO A 154 4.70 -8.98 9.17
C PRO A 154 5.13 -10.21 9.97
N ILE A 155 6.24 -10.06 10.70
CA ILE A 155 6.73 -11.04 11.66
C ILE A 155 6.81 -10.39 13.03
N VAL A 156 6.08 -10.90 13.99
CA VAL A 156 6.15 -10.46 15.39
C VAL A 156 7.26 -11.24 16.09
N LEU A 157 8.29 -10.52 16.54
CA LEU A 157 9.30 -11.03 17.46
C LEU A 157 8.83 -10.79 18.90
N ASN A 158 8.45 -11.85 19.59
CA ASN A 158 7.91 -11.82 20.94
C ASN A 158 9.05 -11.83 21.97
N MET A 159 9.11 -10.82 22.82
CA MET A 159 10.26 -10.53 23.68
C MET A 159 9.85 -10.58 25.17
N PRO A 160 10.09 -11.70 25.91
CA PRO A 160 9.78 -11.78 27.34
C PRO A 160 10.54 -10.75 28.16
N ALA A 161 9.84 -10.04 29.05
CA ALA A 161 10.40 -8.93 29.83
C ALA A 161 11.50 -9.36 30.80
N ASP A 162 11.43 -10.57 31.34
CA ASP A 162 12.43 -11.13 32.26
C ASP A 162 13.79 -11.43 31.60
N PHE A 163 13.86 -11.50 30.28
CA PHE A 163 15.13 -11.64 29.56
C PHE A 163 15.88 -10.31 29.39
N MET A 164 15.18 -9.18 29.35
CA MET A 164 15.74 -7.90 28.90
C MET A 164 17.00 -7.47 29.66
N TRP A 165 17.06 -7.73 30.96
CA TRP A 165 18.18 -7.38 31.82
C TRP A 165 19.19 -8.54 32.06
N GLN A 166 19.01 -9.65 31.36
CA GLN A 166 20.01 -10.72 31.37
C GLN A 166 21.16 -10.40 30.43
N GLN A 167 22.33 -10.89 30.72
CA GLN A 167 23.51 -10.71 29.86
C GLN A 167 23.40 -11.61 28.63
N ALA A 168 23.77 -11.06 27.49
CA ALA A 168 23.82 -11.75 26.21
C ALA A 168 25.10 -11.44 25.48
N ASP A 169 25.74 -12.44 24.92
CA ASP A 169 26.78 -12.26 23.91
C ASP A 169 26.11 -11.98 22.58
N TYR A 170 26.52 -10.90 21.90
CA TYR A 170 26.02 -10.57 20.58
C TYR A 170 27.13 -10.74 19.52
N PRO A 171 27.28 -11.91 18.91
CA PRO A 171 28.02 -12.03 17.67
C PRO A 171 27.16 -11.44 16.55
N THR A 172 27.67 -10.48 15.81
CA THR A 172 26.96 -9.93 14.63
C THR A 172 26.62 -11.07 13.68
N GLN A 173 25.34 -11.32 13.47
CA GLN A 173 24.83 -12.29 12.51
C GLN A 173 23.77 -11.62 11.66
N VAL A 174 24.17 -11.19 10.46
CA VAL A 174 23.24 -10.75 9.43
C VAL A 174 23.07 -11.90 8.44
N LEU A 175 21.83 -12.35 8.27
CA LEU A 175 21.51 -13.32 7.24
C LEU A 175 21.22 -12.55 5.96
N ASP A 176 22.16 -12.57 5.02
CA ASP A 176 21.92 -12.06 3.68
C ASP A 176 20.89 -12.96 2.98
N VAL A 177 19.74 -12.40 2.66
CA VAL A 177 18.73 -13.10 1.88
C VAL A 177 19.06 -12.96 0.40
N PHE A 178 19.70 -13.97 -0.16
CA PHE A 178 19.89 -14.05 -1.59
C PHE A 178 18.82 -14.96 -2.19
N THR A 179 17.73 -14.34 -2.67
CA THR A 179 16.72 -15.05 -3.46
C THR A 179 17.07 -14.91 -4.94
N LYS A 180 17.54 -16.00 -5.55
CA LYS A 180 17.66 -16.04 -7.01
C LYS A 180 16.25 -16.19 -7.59
N PRO A 181 15.77 -15.25 -8.43
CA PRO A 181 14.49 -15.41 -9.11
C PRO A 181 14.42 -16.73 -9.86
N GLY A 182 13.31 -17.44 -9.73
CA GLY A 182 13.06 -18.65 -10.50
C GLY A 182 12.79 -18.33 -11.97
N GLY A 183 13.57 -18.91 -12.88
CA GLY A 183 13.30 -18.85 -14.32
C GLY A 183 12.11 -19.75 -14.72
N VAL A 184 11.64 -19.56 -15.95
CA VAL A 184 10.61 -20.43 -16.53
C VAL A 184 11.24 -21.77 -16.90
N ALA A 185 10.64 -22.85 -16.44
CA ALA A 185 11.06 -24.19 -16.87
C ALA A 185 10.56 -24.46 -18.30
N ASP A 186 11.43 -25.03 -19.14
CA ASP A 186 11.04 -25.53 -20.46
C ASP A 186 9.99 -26.64 -20.33
N GLY A 187 9.04 -26.67 -21.26
CA GLY A 187 8.03 -27.71 -21.30
C GLY A 187 6.71 -27.31 -21.94
N VAL A 188 5.80 -28.26 -22.00
CA VAL A 188 4.51 -28.14 -22.71
C VAL A 188 3.69 -26.91 -22.28
N ILE A 189 3.78 -26.50 -21.01
CA ILE A 189 3.01 -25.34 -20.51
C ILE A 189 3.58 -24.04 -21.10
N LEU A 190 4.90 -23.92 -21.17
CA LEU A 190 5.56 -22.77 -21.79
C LEU A 190 5.26 -22.73 -23.30
N ASP A 191 5.37 -23.89 -23.99
CA ASP A 191 5.06 -23.99 -25.43
C ASP A 191 3.61 -23.59 -25.72
N ASN A 192 2.66 -24.01 -24.88
CA ASN A 192 1.25 -23.63 -24.98
C ASN A 192 1.07 -22.11 -24.76
N ALA A 193 1.71 -21.54 -23.74
CA ALA A 193 1.65 -20.10 -23.46
C ALA A 193 2.19 -19.28 -24.66
N ILE A 194 3.34 -19.67 -25.20
CA ILE A 194 3.94 -19.03 -26.38
C ILE A 194 3.02 -19.17 -27.60
N GLY A 195 2.47 -20.36 -27.84
CA GLY A 195 1.52 -20.59 -28.94
C GLY A 195 0.26 -19.75 -28.84
N MET A 196 -0.27 -19.56 -27.62
CA MET A 196 -1.40 -18.67 -27.36
C MET A 196 -1.08 -17.21 -27.65
N ILE A 197 0.09 -16.73 -27.22
CA ILE A 197 0.58 -15.36 -27.46
C ILE A 197 0.82 -15.16 -28.96
N ALA A 198 1.54 -16.06 -29.60
CA ALA A 198 1.91 -15.98 -31.01
C ALA A 198 0.69 -15.95 -31.95
N SER A 199 -0.39 -16.63 -31.58
CA SER A 199 -1.64 -16.66 -32.36
C SER A 199 -2.65 -15.57 -31.95
N ALA A 200 -2.29 -14.69 -31.00
CA ALA A 200 -3.16 -13.60 -30.56
C ALA A 200 -3.20 -12.48 -31.59
N ARG A 201 -4.39 -12.07 -31.99
CA ARG A 201 -4.58 -10.89 -32.87
C ARG A 201 -4.65 -9.57 -32.11
N ARG A 202 -5.10 -9.61 -30.87
CA ARG A 202 -5.27 -8.45 -29.98
C ARG A 202 -4.76 -8.79 -28.58
N PRO A 203 -3.43 -9.00 -28.45
CA PRO A 203 -2.82 -9.26 -27.14
C PRO A 203 -2.83 -8.02 -26.26
N LEU A 204 -2.86 -8.22 -24.92
CA LEU A 204 -2.72 -7.19 -23.91
C LEU A 204 -1.80 -7.70 -22.81
N ILE A 205 -0.91 -6.84 -22.32
CA ILE A 205 -0.05 -7.14 -21.17
C ILE A 205 -0.58 -6.44 -19.94
N LEU A 206 -0.82 -7.22 -18.87
CA LEU A 206 -1.27 -6.74 -17.58
C LEU A 206 -0.19 -6.97 -16.52
N ALA A 207 0.30 -5.88 -15.92
CA ALA A 207 1.26 -5.92 -14.83
C ALA A 207 0.58 -5.66 -13.47
N GLY A 208 0.80 -6.54 -12.50
CA GLY A 208 0.40 -6.34 -11.11
C GLY A 208 1.58 -5.91 -10.23
N GLY A 209 1.32 -5.79 -8.92
CA GLY A 209 2.34 -5.40 -7.93
C GLY A 209 3.56 -6.34 -7.89
N GLY A 210 3.39 -7.61 -8.23
CA GLY A 210 4.50 -8.59 -8.32
C GLY A 210 5.42 -8.38 -9.53
N ALA A 211 5.05 -7.54 -10.49
CA ALA A 211 5.81 -7.30 -11.73
C ALA A 211 6.46 -5.91 -11.81
N ILE A 212 6.41 -5.10 -10.77
CA ILE A 212 6.93 -3.71 -10.77
C ILE A 212 8.42 -3.67 -11.17
N HIS A 213 9.21 -4.60 -10.67
CA HIS A 213 10.65 -4.71 -10.96
C HIS A 213 10.98 -5.11 -12.41
N ALA A 214 9.99 -5.62 -13.14
CA ALA A 214 10.16 -6.14 -14.51
C ALA A 214 9.72 -5.15 -15.60
N ARG A 215 9.54 -3.86 -15.27
CA ARG A 215 9.03 -2.83 -16.17
C ARG A 215 9.65 -2.87 -17.56
N ASP A 216 10.96 -2.83 -17.63
CA ASP A 216 11.68 -2.73 -18.92
C ASP A 216 11.53 -3.98 -19.79
N GLN A 217 11.47 -5.16 -19.16
CA GLN A 217 11.22 -6.43 -19.85
C GLN A 217 9.78 -6.46 -20.41
N LEU A 218 8.81 -5.99 -19.63
CA LEU A 218 7.40 -5.93 -20.05
C LEU A 218 7.18 -4.93 -21.17
N VAL A 219 7.85 -3.77 -21.14
CA VAL A 219 7.81 -2.78 -22.24
C VAL A 219 8.39 -3.39 -23.52
N ARG A 220 9.57 -4.02 -23.45
CA ARG A 220 10.17 -4.70 -24.64
C ARG A 220 9.26 -5.79 -25.21
N LEU A 221 8.59 -6.55 -24.36
CA LEU A 221 7.64 -7.57 -24.78
C LEU A 221 6.40 -6.95 -25.43
N ALA A 222 5.86 -5.86 -24.86
CA ALA A 222 4.73 -5.12 -25.41
C ALA A 222 5.04 -4.53 -26.79
N ASP A 223 6.19 -3.89 -26.94
CA ASP A 223 6.66 -3.31 -28.20
C ASP A 223 6.85 -4.41 -29.27
N ARG A 224 7.45 -5.54 -28.89
CA ARG A 224 7.66 -6.68 -29.79
C ARG A 224 6.35 -7.29 -30.30
N LEU A 225 5.32 -7.32 -29.46
CA LEU A 225 4.01 -7.84 -29.79
C LEU A 225 3.08 -6.78 -30.43
N GLU A 226 3.44 -5.51 -30.40
CA GLU A 226 2.53 -4.38 -30.66
C GLU A 226 1.25 -4.51 -29.81
N ALA A 227 1.43 -4.72 -28.48
CA ALA A 227 0.38 -4.90 -27.50
C ALA A 227 0.29 -3.70 -26.56
N PRO A 228 -0.92 -3.24 -26.18
CA PRO A 228 -1.06 -2.23 -25.12
C PRO A 228 -0.67 -2.80 -23.74
N LEU A 229 -0.28 -1.88 -22.85
CA LEU A 229 0.12 -2.14 -21.48
C LEU A 229 -0.94 -1.64 -20.51
N ALA A 230 -1.28 -2.45 -19.54
CA ALA A 230 -2.18 -2.09 -18.44
C ALA A 230 -1.55 -2.46 -17.09
N THR A 231 -2.04 -1.83 -16.03
CA THR A 231 -1.61 -2.13 -14.66
C THR A 231 -2.79 -2.54 -13.79
N THR A 232 -2.54 -3.29 -12.73
CA THR A 232 -3.46 -3.29 -11.59
C THR A 232 -3.27 -2.03 -10.77
N LEU A 233 -4.22 -1.70 -9.87
CA LEU A 233 -4.10 -0.54 -8.99
C LEU A 233 -2.76 -0.51 -8.22
N ARG A 234 -2.25 -1.66 -7.76
CA ARG A 234 -0.97 -1.78 -7.05
C ARG A 234 0.27 -1.48 -7.90
N ALA A 235 0.13 -1.47 -9.21
CA ALA A 235 1.20 -1.10 -10.14
C ALA A 235 0.91 0.24 -10.85
N LYS A 236 -0.01 1.04 -10.32
CA LYS A 236 -0.35 2.37 -10.85
C LYS A 236 0.92 3.19 -11.07
N GLY A 237 1.02 3.79 -12.26
CA GLY A 237 2.18 4.61 -12.64
C GLY A 237 3.34 3.84 -13.29
N LEU A 238 3.30 2.50 -13.37
CA LEU A 238 4.41 1.69 -13.89
C LEU A 238 4.77 2.03 -15.35
N PHE A 239 3.80 2.38 -16.17
CA PHE A 239 3.96 2.61 -17.61
C PHE A 239 3.58 4.03 -18.05
N ASN A 240 3.67 5.03 -17.17
CA ASN A 240 3.23 6.41 -17.42
C ASN A 240 3.82 7.05 -18.69
N ASP A 241 5.05 6.70 -19.03
CA ASP A 241 5.79 7.23 -20.18
C ASP A 241 5.61 6.42 -21.47
N HIS A 242 4.83 5.32 -21.42
CA HIS A 242 4.60 4.49 -22.59
C HIS A 242 3.37 4.94 -23.38
N LEU A 243 3.51 5.13 -24.70
CA LEU A 243 2.46 5.67 -25.59
C LEU A 243 1.16 4.83 -25.57
N PHE A 244 1.27 3.51 -25.44
CA PHE A 244 0.13 2.58 -25.44
C PHE A 244 -0.20 2.07 -24.02
N ASN A 245 0.09 2.89 -23.01
CA ASN A 245 -0.40 2.66 -21.65
C ASN A 245 -1.90 2.95 -21.60
N ILE A 246 -2.69 2.01 -21.10
CA ILE A 246 -4.14 2.16 -20.87
C ILE A 246 -4.50 2.34 -19.40
N ASP A 247 -3.48 2.60 -18.56
CA ASP A 247 -3.57 2.80 -17.12
C ASP A 247 -4.18 1.59 -16.37
N ILE A 248 -5.07 1.82 -15.41
CA ILE A 248 -5.59 0.78 -14.52
C ILE A 248 -6.59 -0.11 -15.25
N PHE A 249 -6.33 -1.41 -15.22
CA PHE A 249 -7.20 -2.45 -15.79
C PHE A 249 -8.40 -2.74 -14.88
N GLY A 250 -9.57 -2.94 -15.46
CA GLY A 250 -10.75 -3.43 -14.73
C GLY A 250 -11.84 -2.38 -14.56
N THR A 251 -12.52 -2.40 -13.42
CA THR A 251 -13.63 -1.47 -13.14
C THR A 251 -13.18 -0.01 -13.04
N LEU A 252 -11.88 0.23 -12.83
CA LEU A 252 -11.27 1.56 -12.75
C LEU A 252 -10.80 2.10 -14.10
N SER A 253 -10.90 1.31 -15.17
CA SER A 253 -10.52 1.74 -16.53
C SER A 253 -11.29 2.96 -17.00
N THR A 254 -10.68 3.75 -17.87
CA THR A 254 -11.41 4.71 -18.69
C THR A 254 -12.40 4.01 -19.61
N PRO A 255 -13.43 4.67 -20.14
CA PRO A 255 -14.34 4.05 -21.11
C PRO A 255 -13.61 3.46 -22.33
N ALA A 256 -12.64 4.19 -22.89
CA ALA A 256 -11.87 3.73 -24.04
C ALA A 256 -10.99 2.52 -23.72
N ALA A 257 -10.33 2.53 -22.54
CA ALA A 257 -9.55 1.40 -22.07
C ALA A 257 -10.43 0.16 -21.79
N TYR A 258 -11.62 0.34 -21.21
CA TYR A 258 -12.55 -0.75 -20.98
C TYR A 258 -12.99 -1.43 -22.29
N ASP A 259 -13.34 -0.62 -23.31
CA ASP A 259 -13.70 -1.11 -24.64
C ASP A 259 -12.53 -1.83 -25.31
N LEU A 260 -11.31 -1.32 -25.17
CA LEU A 260 -10.10 -1.97 -25.68
C LEU A 260 -9.85 -3.32 -24.99
N ILE A 261 -9.95 -3.38 -23.67
CA ILE A 261 -9.86 -4.62 -22.90
C ILE A 261 -10.93 -5.61 -23.37
N ALA A 262 -12.15 -5.16 -23.59
CA ALA A 262 -13.24 -6.01 -24.08
C ALA A 262 -12.92 -6.61 -25.45
N GLN A 263 -12.24 -5.87 -26.34
CA GLN A 263 -11.85 -6.31 -27.68
C GLN A 263 -10.61 -7.22 -27.69
N SER A 264 -9.79 -7.22 -26.65
CA SER A 264 -8.60 -8.08 -26.58
C SER A 264 -9.01 -9.57 -26.57
N ASN A 265 -8.17 -10.45 -27.13
CA ASN A 265 -8.43 -11.88 -27.20
C ASN A 265 -7.39 -12.75 -26.47
N CYS A 266 -6.35 -12.11 -25.92
CA CYS A 266 -5.33 -12.75 -25.12
C CYS A 266 -4.80 -11.75 -24.10
N ILE A 267 -4.76 -12.12 -22.82
CA ILE A 267 -4.20 -11.28 -21.76
C ILE A 267 -3.06 -12.04 -21.10
N VAL A 268 -1.86 -11.43 -21.11
CA VAL A 268 -0.68 -11.97 -20.44
C VAL A 268 -0.51 -11.21 -19.11
N CYS A 269 -0.73 -11.91 -18.01
CA CYS A 269 -0.82 -11.36 -16.67
C CYS A 269 0.45 -11.66 -15.88
N PHE A 270 1.18 -10.63 -15.44
CA PHE A 270 2.41 -10.75 -14.68
C PHE A 270 2.22 -10.22 -13.25
N GLY A 271 2.48 -11.07 -12.24
CA GLY A 271 2.46 -10.68 -10.84
C GLY A 271 1.12 -10.13 -10.37
N THR A 272 0.00 -10.74 -10.78
CA THR A 272 -1.36 -10.32 -10.41
C THR A 272 -2.26 -11.50 -10.06
N ALA A 273 -3.00 -11.38 -8.96
CA ALA A 273 -3.91 -12.41 -8.45
C ALA A 273 -5.28 -12.45 -9.16
N LEU A 274 -5.55 -11.56 -10.10
CA LEU A 274 -6.79 -11.50 -10.91
C LEU A 274 -8.09 -11.50 -10.07
N HIS A 275 -8.14 -10.67 -9.04
CA HIS A 275 -9.31 -10.50 -8.17
C HIS A 275 -10.53 -9.98 -8.93
N ASP A 276 -11.71 -10.15 -8.35
CA ASP A 276 -13.00 -9.70 -8.88
C ASP A 276 -13.00 -8.23 -9.32
N TYR A 277 -12.38 -7.35 -8.55
CA TYR A 277 -12.27 -5.93 -8.89
C TYR A 277 -11.42 -5.67 -10.14
N THR A 278 -10.31 -6.38 -10.29
CA THR A 278 -9.46 -6.29 -11.48
C THR A 278 -10.17 -6.84 -12.70
N THR A 279 -10.94 -7.92 -12.56
CA THR A 279 -11.54 -8.64 -13.69
C THR A 279 -12.97 -8.22 -14.00
N ASP A 280 -13.55 -7.26 -13.28
CA ASP A 280 -15.00 -6.98 -13.26
C ASP A 280 -15.81 -8.26 -13.06
N ARG A 281 -15.51 -8.97 -11.96
CA ARG A 281 -16.11 -10.26 -11.61
C ARG A 281 -16.02 -11.28 -12.77
N GLY A 282 -14.89 -11.29 -13.45
CA GLY A 282 -14.59 -12.18 -14.56
C GLY A 282 -15.16 -11.75 -15.92
N LYS A 283 -15.96 -10.68 -16.02
CA LYS A 283 -16.56 -10.23 -17.28
C LYS A 283 -15.51 -9.88 -18.33
N LEU A 284 -14.46 -9.15 -17.95
CA LEU A 284 -13.40 -8.73 -18.85
C LEU A 284 -12.50 -9.86 -19.33
N MET A 285 -12.53 -11.01 -18.66
CA MET A 285 -11.73 -12.19 -19.01
C MET A 285 -12.49 -13.21 -19.87
N LYS A 286 -13.80 -13.10 -19.94
CA LYS A 286 -14.66 -14.08 -20.62
C LYS A 286 -14.34 -14.18 -22.11
N GLY A 287 -14.07 -15.41 -22.58
CA GLY A 287 -13.81 -15.69 -24.00
C GLY A 287 -12.41 -15.31 -24.49
N LYS A 288 -11.51 -14.99 -23.58
CA LYS A 288 -10.11 -14.66 -23.86
C LYS A 288 -9.18 -15.77 -23.40
N ARG A 289 -7.99 -15.84 -24.00
CA ARG A 289 -6.89 -16.68 -23.49
C ARG A 289 -6.17 -15.93 -22.38
N ILE A 290 -6.03 -16.54 -21.22
CA ILE A 290 -5.41 -15.96 -20.04
C ILE A 290 -4.12 -16.72 -19.71
N ILE A 291 -3.00 -16.04 -19.75
CA ILE A 291 -1.71 -16.56 -19.29
C ILE A 291 -1.39 -15.86 -17.99
N GLN A 292 -1.21 -16.59 -16.90
CA GLN A 292 -0.89 -16.04 -15.59
C GLN A 292 0.51 -16.46 -15.16
N ILE A 293 1.32 -15.48 -14.80
CA ILE A 293 2.72 -15.63 -14.39
C ILE A 293 2.87 -15.03 -13.01
N ASP A 294 3.30 -15.82 -12.04
CA ASP A 294 3.54 -15.37 -10.67
C ASP A 294 4.64 -16.20 -10.02
N THR A 295 5.35 -15.65 -9.06
CA THR A 295 6.33 -16.38 -8.25
C THR A 295 5.67 -17.23 -7.16
N ASP A 296 4.47 -16.84 -6.72
CA ASP A 296 3.67 -17.57 -5.75
C ASP A 296 2.68 -18.52 -6.46
N PRO A 297 2.89 -19.85 -6.40
CA PRO A 297 1.96 -20.80 -7.01
C PRO A 297 0.55 -20.74 -6.42
N THR A 298 0.38 -20.23 -5.19
CA THR A 298 -0.95 -20.12 -4.56
C THR A 298 -1.75 -18.92 -5.06
N ALA A 299 -1.10 -17.91 -5.63
CA ALA A 299 -1.74 -16.76 -6.28
C ALA A 299 -2.32 -17.12 -7.65
N ILE A 300 -1.78 -18.18 -8.29
CA ILE A 300 -2.24 -18.63 -9.60
C ILE A 300 -3.56 -19.37 -9.48
N GLY A 301 -4.55 -18.93 -10.25
CA GLY A 301 -5.88 -19.55 -10.27
C GLY A 301 -6.76 -19.22 -9.06
N GLY A 302 -6.31 -18.40 -8.13
CA GLY A 302 -7.07 -18.04 -6.91
C GLY A 302 -8.34 -17.22 -7.19
N GLY A 303 -8.32 -16.36 -8.21
CA GLY A 303 -9.49 -15.57 -8.63
C GLY A 303 -10.12 -16.04 -9.94
N LEU A 304 -9.31 -16.55 -10.87
CA LEU A 304 -9.74 -17.00 -12.19
C LEU A 304 -8.83 -18.12 -12.68
N HIS A 305 -9.40 -19.15 -13.31
CA HIS A 305 -8.62 -20.22 -13.95
C HIS A 305 -7.93 -19.71 -15.22
N PRO A 306 -6.58 -19.65 -15.28
CA PRO A 306 -5.86 -19.30 -16.51
C PRO A 306 -5.81 -20.49 -17.47
N ASP A 307 -5.65 -20.20 -18.78
CA ASP A 307 -5.41 -21.20 -19.82
C ASP A 307 -3.97 -21.75 -19.78
N ALA A 308 -3.02 -20.92 -19.33
CA ALA A 308 -1.66 -21.32 -19.02
C ALA A 308 -1.18 -20.65 -17.74
N ALA A 309 -0.46 -21.41 -16.91
CA ALA A 309 0.04 -20.98 -15.62
C ALA A 309 1.57 -21.20 -15.55
N LEU A 310 2.34 -20.14 -15.32
CA LEU A 310 3.79 -20.19 -15.22
C LEU A 310 4.23 -19.72 -13.84
N VAL A 311 4.85 -20.59 -13.06
CA VAL A 311 5.46 -20.22 -11.77
C VAL A 311 6.87 -19.71 -12.06
N ALA A 312 7.03 -18.39 -12.15
CA ALA A 312 8.29 -17.77 -12.53
C ALA A 312 8.34 -16.28 -12.13
N ASP A 313 9.56 -15.74 -12.10
CA ASP A 313 9.79 -14.29 -12.03
C ASP A 313 9.26 -13.59 -13.28
N ALA A 314 8.60 -12.44 -13.10
CA ALA A 314 7.96 -11.69 -14.19
C ALA A 314 8.96 -11.25 -15.27
N GLY A 315 10.15 -10.77 -14.88
CA GLY A 315 11.18 -10.31 -15.81
C GLY A 315 11.79 -11.46 -16.62
N LEU A 316 12.14 -12.56 -15.93
CA LEU A 316 12.69 -13.75 -16.59
C LEU A 316 11.66 -14.42 -17.51
N ALA A 317 10.39 -14.44 -17.11
CA ALA A 317 9.32 -14.95 -17.96
C ALA A 317 9.11 -14.09 -19.20
N ALA A 318 9.11 -12.77 -19.07
CA ALA A 318 8.98 -11.85 -20.19
C ALA A 318 10.16 -12.01 -21.18
N GLU A 319 11.40 -12.16 -20.68
CA GLU A 319 12.58 -12.41 -21.52
C GLU A 319 12.52 -13.76 -22.23
N THR A 320 12.07 -14.81 -21.54
CA THR A 320 11.90 -16.14 -22.14
C THR A 320 10.85 -16.12 -23.24
N ILE A 321 9.71 -15.48 -23.02
CA ILE A 321 8.65 -15.32 -24.02
C ILE A 321 9.19 -14.51 -25.22
N LEU A 322 9.88 -13.40 -24.97
CA LEU A 322 10.48 -12.56 -26.01
C LEU A 322 11.50 -13.32 -26.87
N TYR A 323 12.34 -14.13 -26.23
CA TYR A 323 13.31 -15.00 -26.91
C TYR A 323 12.62 -15.94 -27.91
N TRP A 324 11.61 -16.70 -27.47
CA TRP A 324 10.93 -17.65 -28.32
C TRP A 324 10.08 -17.02 -29.43
N LEU A 325 9.49 -15.84 -29.18
CA LEU A 325 8.80 -15.08 -30.23
C LEU A 325 9.73 -14.62 -31.33
N ASN A 326 10.98 -14.31 -30.99
CA ASN A 326 12.02 -13.95 -31.98
C ASN A 326 12.55 -15.17 -32.72
N GLU A 327 12.88 -16.26 -32.02
CA GLU A 327 13.38 -17.50 -32.64
C GLU A 327 12.37 -18.11 -33.63
N ALA A 328 11.09 -18.04 -33.30
CA ALA A 328 10.01 -18.53 -34.16
C ALA A 328 9.55 -17.51 -35.22
N GLU A 329 10.21 -16.35 -35.31
CA GLU A 329 9.89 -15.27 -36.27
C GLU A 329 8.38 -14.88 -36.25
N VAL A 330 7.76 -14.92 -35.06
CA VAL A 330 6.33 -14.61 -34.92
C VAL A 330 6.06 -13.16 -35.34
N PRO A 331 5.13 -12.89 -36.26
CA PRO A 331 4.79 -11.51 -36.65
C PRO A 331 4.16 -10.74 -35.48
N ALA A 332 4.40 -9.43 -35.42
CA ALA A 332 3.71 -8.55 -34.48
C ALA A 332 2.21 -8.50 -34.77
N SER A 333 1.40 -8.29 -33.74
CA SER A 333 -0.08 -8.35 -33.85
C SER A 333 -0.69 -7.23 -34.69
N GLY A 334 -0.03 -6.07 -34.72
CA GLY A 334 -0.58 -4.85 -35.32
C GLY A 334 -1.62 -4.13 -34.46
N PHE A 335 -1.94 -4.62 -33.27
CA PHE A 335 -3.06 -4.13 -32.48
C PHE A 335 -2.90 -2.66 -32.06
N THR A 336 -1.69 -2.24 -31.67
CA THR A 336 -1.46 -0.84 -31.28
C THR A 336 -1.64 0.16 -32.43
N ARG A 337 -1.56 -0.27 -33.70
CA ARG A 337 -1.77 0.60 -34.86
C ARG A 337 -3.22 1.02 -35.03
N GLU A 338 -4.15 0.30 -34.41
CA GLU A 338 -5.59 0.58 -34.46
C GLU A 338 -6.03 1.56 -33.37
N LEU A 339 -5.14 1.97 -32.44
CA LEU A 339 -5.51 2.69 -31.22
C LEU A 339 -5.38 4.22 -31.37
N ASP A 340 -6.40 4.94 -30.88
CA ASP A 340 -6.31 6.37 -30.65
C ASP A 340 -5.77 6.66 -29.25
N THR A 341 -4.46 6.94 -29.17
CA THR A 341 -3.75 7.15 -27.91
C THR A 341 -4.24 8.35 -27.12
N ALA A 342 -4.86 9.34 -27.74
CA ALA A 342 -5.36 10.55 -27.07
C ALA A 342 -6.54 10.26 -26.12
N THR A 343 -7.26 9.15 -26.32
CA THR A 343 -8.45 8.81 -25.53
C THR A 343 -8.20 7.73 -24.49
N LEU A 344 -7.10 6.99 -24.55
CA LEU A 344 -6.84 5.79 -23.73
C LEU A 344 -6.90 6.07 -22.22
N THR A 345 -6.35 7.20 -21.78
CA THR A 345 -6.30 7.59 -20.36
C THR A 345 -7.26 8.71 -20.00
N THR A 346 -8.17 9.08 -20.89
CA THR A 346 -9.12 10.19 -20.66
C THR A 346 -10.33 9.70 -19.89
N HIS A 347 -10.51 10.19 -18.68
CA HIS A 347 -11.70 9.93 -17.86
C HIS A 347 -12.86 10.87 -18.25
N VAL A 348 -14.08 10.48 -17.88
CA VAL A 348 -15.28 11.31 -18.07
C VAL A 348 -15.14 12.57 -17.19
N ALA A 349 -15.30 13.75 -17.79
CA ALA A 349 -15.23 15.01 -17.07
C ALA A 349 -16.36 15.15 -16.03
N GLY A 350 -16.12 15.95 -15.01
CA GLY A 350 -17.14 16.31 -14.05
C GLY A 350 -18.28 17.12 -14.66
N SER A 351 -19.35 17.31 -13.89
CA SER A 351 -20.55 18.02 -14.35
C SER A 351 -20.38 19.55 -14.41
N GLY A 352 -19.33 20.08 -13.82
CA GLY A 352 -19.11 21.53 -13.65
C GLY A 352 -20.05 22.19 -12.64
N LYS A 353 -20.93 21.44 -11.97
CA LYS A 353 -21.99 21.96 -11.10
C LYS A 353 -21.93 21.32 -9.73
N ALA A 354 -22.14 22.13 -8.71
CA ALA A 354 -22.41 21.69 -7.35
C ALA A 354 -23.50 22.59 -6.74
N PRO A 355 -24.27 22.11 -5.76
CA PRO A 355 -25.16 22.94 -4.96
C PRO A 355 -24.39 24.02 -4.19
N ASP A 356 -25.10 25.09 -3.80
CA ASP A 356 -24.51 26.15 -2.97
C ASP A 356 -23.95 25.59 -1.66
N GLY A 357 -22.72 25.95 -1.35
CA GLY A 357 -22.01 25.50 -0.15
C GLY A 357 -21.27 24.16 -0.30
N PHE A 358 -21.23 23.60 -1.50
CA PHE A 358 -20.50 22.39 -1.85
C PHE A 358 -19.61 22.59 -3.09
N VAL A 359 -18.63 21.73 -3.28
CA VAL A 359 -17.82 21.66 -4.50
C VAL A 359 -18.14 20.38 -5.28
N ASN A 360 -18.06 20.43 -6.62
CA ASN A 360 -18.13 19.22 -7.44
C ASN A 360 -16.85 18.39 -7.21
N TYR A 361 -17.02 17.15 -6.79
CA TYR A 361 -15.90 16.32 -6.38
C TYR A 361 -14.95 16.03 -7.55
N VAL A 362 -15.48 15.63 -8.69
CA VAL A 362 -14.70 15.24 -9.88
C VAL A 362 -13.88 16.41 -10.41
N ASP A 363 -14.52 17.57 -10.61
CA ASP A 363 -13.84 18.77 -11.09
C ASP A 363 -12.78 19.26 -10.11
N THR A 364 -13.03 19.09 -8.79
CA THR A 364 -12.08 19.45 -7.74
C THR A 364 -10.86 18.55 -7.79
N LEU A 365 -11.02 17.24 -8.03
CA LEU A 365 -9.89 16.31 -8.15
C LEU A 365 -9.00 16.65 -9.35
N GLU A 366 -9.56 17.03 -10.49
CA GLU A 366 -8.80 17.46 -11.67
C GLU A 366 -7.95 18.70 -11.36
N ARG A 367 -8.53 19.71 -10.73
CA ARG A 367 -7.81 20.92 -10.29
C ARG A 367 -6.74 20.62 -9.24
N LEU A 368 -7.03 19.70 -8.31
CA LEU A 368 -6.06 19.26 -7.33
C LEU A 368 -4.90 18.51 -7.99
N ASP A 369 -5.17 17.61 -8.95
CA ASP A 369 -4.08 16.91 -9.65
C ASP A 369 -3.14 17.88 -10.37
N GLU A 370 -3.67 18.94 -10.97
CA GLU A 370 -2.87 19.99 -11.63
C GLU A 370 -2.01 20.80 -10.65
N ALA A 371 -2.58 21.18 -9.50
CA ALA A 371 -1.97 22.08 -8.52
C ALA A 371 -1.03 21.38 -7.54
N LEU A 372 -1.29 20.12 -7.19
CA LEU A 372 -0.47 19.36 -6.25
C LEU A 372 0.91 19.03 -6.84
N PRO A 373 1.96 18.96 -6.01
CA PRO A 373 3.31 18.59 -6.45
C PRO A 373 3.30 17.29 -7.26
N LYS A 374 3.97 17.29 -8.42
CA LYS A 374 3.97 16.12 -9.33
C LYS A 374 4.84 14.96 -8.83
N ASN A 375 5.86 15.23 -8.02
CA ASN A 375 6.72 14.23 -7.38
C ASN A 375 6.17 13.70 -6.06
N ARG A 376 4.89 13.94 -5.76
CA ARG A 376 4.23 13.51 -4.50
C ARG A 376 4.23 12.01 -4.31
N VAL A 377 4.14 11.60 -3.05
CA VAL A 377 3.61 10.28 -2.68
C VAL A 377 2.12 10.43 -2.39
N LEU A 378 1.27 9.65 -3.05
CA LEU A 378 -0.18 9.67 -2.88
C LEU A 378 -0.58 8.52 -1.95
N VAL A 379 -1.24 8.87 -0.85
CA VAL A 379 -1.82 7.90 0.10
C VAL A 379 -3.34 8.03 0.08
N THR A 380 -4.04 6.91 0.03
CA THR A 380 -5.50 6.92 0.05
C THR A 380 -6.06 6.02 1.15
N ASP A 381 -6.95 6.59 1.95
CA ASP A 381 -7.77 5.82 2.88
C ASP A 381 -8.95 5.16 2.16
N GLY A 382 -9.63 4.23 2.82
CA GLY A 382 -10.84 3.59 2.33
C GLY A 382 -12.07 4.50 2.40
N GLY A 383 -13.01 4.32 1.47
CA GLY A 383 -14.28 5.04 1.44
C GLY A 383 -14.83 5.26 0.02
N ARG A 384 -16.05 5.77 -0.07
CA ARG A 384 -16.73 6.02 -1.35
C ARG A 384 -15.92 6.92 -2.29
N PHE A 385 -15.22 7.89 -1.75
CA PHE A 385 -14.41 8.88 -2.48
C PHE A 385 -13.20 8.27 -3.23
N MET A 386 -12.69 7.12 -2.78
CA MET A 386 -11.36 6.62 -3.15
C MET A 386 -11.20 6.26 -4.64
N THR A 387 -12.26 5.73 -5.28
CA THR A 387 -12.15 5.25 -6.67
C THR A 387 -11.90 6.38 -7.67
N GLU A 388 -12.47 7.56 -7.45
CA GLU A 388 -12.20 8.73 -8.28
C GLU A 388 -10.77 9.26 -8.05
N VAL A 389 -10.27 9.22 -6.80
CA VAL A 389 -8.86 9.55 -6.51
C VAL A 389 -7.92 8.59 -7.24
N TRP A 390 -8.19 7.29 -7.19
CA TRP A 390 -7.37 6.28 -7.85
C TRP A 390 -7.30 6.44 -9.37
N CYS A 391 -8.41 6.84 -9.98
CA CYS A 391 -8.47 7.05 -11.41
C CYS A 391 -7.82 8.37 -11.84
N ARG A 392 -8.02 9.46 -11.09
CA ARG A 392 -7.74 10.82 -11.57
C ARG A 392 -6.43 11.42 -11.08
N LEU A 393 -5.97 11.03 -9.87
CA LEU A 393 -4.71 11.57 -9.35
C LEU A 393 -3.52 10.80 -9.92
N SER A 394 -2.60 11.53 -10.51
CA SER A 394 -1.36 10.97 -11.07
C SER A 394 -0.32 10.68 -9.97
N VAL A 395 0.50 9.67 -10.20
CA VAL A 395 1.69 9.35 -9.39
C VAL A 395 2.87 9.10 -10.30
N PRO A 396 4.11 9.41 -9.89
CA PRO A 396 5.27 9.25 -10.76
C PRO A 396 5.64 7.77 -11.01
N ASP A 397 5.41 6.90 -10.04
CA ASP A 397 5.79 5.49 -10.04
C ASP A 397 4.93 4.70 -9.02
N PRO A 398 4.95 3.35 -9.06
CA PRO A 398 4.17 2.53 -8.13
C PRO A 398 4.55 2.67 -6.65
N GLN A 399 5.82 2.95 -6.33
CA GLN A 399 6.26 3.17 -4.95
C GLN A 399 5.67 4.45 -4.37
N SER A 400 5.24 5.37 -5.22
CA SER A 400 4.60 6.63 -4.85
C SER A 400 3.09 6.51 -4.64
N PHE A 401 2.53 5.30 -4.68
CA PHE A 401 1.10 5.05 -4.44
C PHE A 401 0.89 4.08 -3.28
N VAL A 402 0.26 4.56 -2.21
CA VAL A 402 -0.08 3.78 -1.01
C VAL A 402 -1.59 3.73 -0.85
N SER A 403 -2.15 2.55 -0.68
CA SER A 403 -3.59 2.34 -0.49
C SER A 403 -3.84 1.43 0.71
N THR A 404 -4.71 1.84 1.62
CA THR A 404 -4.96 1.19 2.91
C THR A 404 -6.15 0.22 2.89
N VAL A 405 -6.47 -0.36 1.73
CA VAL A 405 -7.69 -1.15 1.56
C VAL A 405 -7.45 -2.66 1.40
N ASN A 406 -6.29 -3.15 1.84
CA ASN A 406 -5.98 -4.59 1.72
C ASN A 406 -6.88 -5.45 2.63
N PHE A 407 -7.31 -4.90 3.77
CA PHE A 407 -8.27 -5.52 4.68
C PHE A 407 -9.67 -4.89 4.58
N GLY A 408 -9.79 -3.71 3.99
CA GLY A 408 -11.06 -2.99 3.85
C GLY A 408 -11.46 -2.20 5.10
N ALA A 409 -10.55 -1.95 6.02
CA ALA A 409 -10.77 -1.04 7.14
C ALA A 409 -10.57 0.42 6.68
N ILE A 410 -11.33 1.35 7.29
CA ILE A 410 -11.17 2.80 7.11
C ILE A 410 -10.42 3.41 8.30
N GLY A 411 -9.92 4.63 8.15
CA GLY A 411 -9.22 5.35 9.21
C GLY A 411 -7.76 4.95 9.37
N LEU A 412 -7.16 4.33 8.36
CA LEU A 412 -5.76 3.89 8.37
C LEU A 412 -4.83 4.83 7.58
N GLY A 413 -5.40 5.76 6.82
CA GLY A 413 -4.65 6.55 5.83
C GLY A 413 -3.64 7.52 6.43
N LEU A 414 -3.96 8.21 7.53
CA LEU A 414 -3.05 9.21 8.09
C LEU A 414 -1.78 8.60 8.67
N GLN A 415 -1.89 7.45 9.31
CA GLN A 415 -0.77 6.71 9.85
C GLN A 415 0.18 6.27 8.72
N GLU A 416 -0.38 5.74 7.64
CA GLU A 416 0.43 5.36 6.47
C GLU A 416 1.04 6.59 5.78
N ALA A 417 0.34 7.72 5.73
CA ALA A 417 0.88 8.96 5.19
C ALA A 417 2.07 9.48 6.00
N ILE A 418 2.05 9.35 7.32
CA ILE A 418 3.19 9.69 8.19
C ILE A 418 4.38 8.76 7.87
N GLY A 419 4.15 7.45 7.78
CA GLY A 419 5.19 6.48 7.41
C GLY A 419 5.81 6.76 6.05
N ALA A 420 4.98 7.10 5.07
CA ALA A 420 5.42 7.51 3.73
C ALA A 420 6.26 8.80 3.76
N ALA A 421 5.86 9.80 4.56
CA ALA A 421 6.61 11.05 4.70
C ALA A 421 7.98 10.85 5.38
N VAL A 422 8.05 9.95 6.35
CA VAL A 422 9.32 9.55 6.97
C VAL A 422 10.23 8.80 5.99
N ALA A 423 9.66 8.03 5.06
CA ALA A 423 10.41 7.32 4.02
C ALA A 423 10.92 8.23 2.91
N ALA A 424 10.20 9.30 2.60
CA ALA A 424 10.50 10.22 1.49
C ALA A 424 10.57 11.69 1.99
N PRO A 425 11.56 12.06 2.80
CA PRO A 425 11.63 13.39 3.44
C PRO A 425 11.74 14.55 2.46
N ASP A 426 12.24 14.32 1.25
CA ASP A 426 12.41 15.33 0.21
C ASP A 426 11.20 15.44 -0.75
N ARG A 427 10.13 14.74 -0.45
CA ARG A 427 8.92 14.67 -1.29
C ARG A 427 7.67 14.95 -0.47
N PRO A 428 6.76 15.79 -0.95
CA PRO A 428 5.47 15.98 -0.27
C PRO A 428 4.64 14.70 -0.32
N VAL A 429 3.96 14.42 0.78
CA VAL A 429 2.97 13.33 0.86
C VAL A 429 1.56 13.93 0.83
N VAL A 430 0.71 13.38 -0.01
CA VAL A 430 -0.69 13.79 -0.14
C VAL A 430 -1.57 12.64 0.29
N LEU A 431 -2.34 12.85 1.34
CA LEU A 431 -3.36 11.92 1.83
C LEU A 431 -4.74 12.36 1.37
N PHE A 432 -5.50 11.43 0.81
CA PHE A 432 -6.96 11.55 0.68
C PHE A 432 -7.64 10.62 1.69
N SER A 433 -8.52 11.19 2.52
CA SER A 433 -9.31 10.44 3.51
C SER A 433 -10.76 10.93 3.48
N GLY A 434 -11.70 10.06 3.84
CA GLY A 434 -13.07 10.46 4.14
C GLY A 434 -13.18 11.08 5.54
N ASP A 435 -14.22 11.84 5.77
CA ASP A 435 -14.56 12.46 7.06
C ASP A 435 -14.70 11.41 8.17
N GLY A 436 -15.48 10.35 7.94
CA GLY A 436 -15.67 9.27 8.89
C GLY A 436 -14.38 8.51 9.20
N GLY A 437 -13.56 8.22 8.17
CA GLY A 437 -12.26 7.56 8.34
C GLY A 437 -11.28 8.42 9.14
N PHE A 438 -11.17 9.70 8.82
CA PHE A 438 -10.31 10.64 9.54
C PHE A 438 -10.73 10.80 11.00
N MET A 439 -12.04 10.88 11.28
CA MET A 439 -12.57 10.97 12.64
C MET A 439 -12.33 9.68 13.43
N MET A 440 -12.37 8.52 12.78
CA MET A 440 -12.18 7.22 13.42
C MET A 440 -10.73 6.95 13.81
N GLY A 441 -9.78 7.23 12.95
CA GLY A 441 -8.41 6.78 13.15
C GLY A 441 -7.30 7.82 12.95
N GLY A 442 -7.62 9.00 12.41
CA GLY A 442 -6.58 9.91 11.95
C GLY A 442 -6.27 11.10 12.86
N ILE A 443 -7.23 11.57 13.60
CA ILE A 443 -7.17 12.90 14.20
C ILE A 443 -6.03 13.08 15.23
N ASN A 444 -5.74 12.08 16.03
CA ASN A 444 -4.65 12.09 17.02
C ASN A 444 -3.26 12.08 16.36
N GLU A 445 -3.12 11.35 15.25
CA GLU A 445 -1.84 11.28 14.53
C GLU A 445 -1.54 12.54 13.70
N PHE A 446 -2.52 13.40 13.45
CA PHE A 446 -2.25 14.70 12.85
C PHE A 446 -1.27 15.52 13.70
N ASN A 447 -1.43 15.46 15.03
CA ASN A 447 -0.45 16.08 15.94
C ASN A 447 0.93 15.38 15.87
N THR A 448 0.98 14.06 15.61
CA THR A 448 2.26 13.37 15.37
C THR A 448 2.95 13.94 14.13
N ALA A 449 2.24 14.14 13.03
CA ALA A 449 2.80 14.76 11.83
C ALA A 449 3.31 16.19 12.11
N VAL A 450 2.58 16.98 12.89
CA VAL A 450 2.98 18.33 13.31
C VAL A 450 4.27 18.30 14.14
N ARG A 451 4.35 17.43 15.16
CA ARG A 451 5.54 17.28 16.01
C ARG A 451 6.79 16.85 15.24
N LEU A 452 6.61 16.10 14.17
CA LEU A 452 7.69 15.65 13.30
C LEU A 452 8.02 16.66 12.18
N GLY A 453 7.24 17.73 12.03
CA GLY A 453 7.45 18.75 11.00
C GLY A 453 7.33 18.23 9.57
N LEU A 454 6.44 17.24 9.32
CA LEU A 454 6.34 16.57 8.04
C LEU A 454 5.71 17.47 6.96
N ASP A 455 6.19 17.35 5.72
CA ASP A 455 5.54 17.93 4.54
C ASP A 455 4.36 17.02 4.11
N LEU A 456 3.24 17.18 4.82
CA LEU A 456 2.04 16.37 4.67
C LEU A 456 0.83 17.23 4.31
N ILE A 457 0.21 16.92 3.18
CA ILE A 457 -1.04 17.53 2.70
C ILE A 457 -2.15 16.52 2.91
N VAL A 458 -3.15 16.88 3.74
CA VAL A 458 -4.32 16.04 4.03
C VAL A 458 -5.54 16.62 3.35
N ILE A 459 -6.22 15.85 2.53
CA ILE A 459 -7.44 16.23 1.84
C ILE A 459 -8.58 15.37 2.36
N ILE A 460 -9.56 16.00 3.00
CA ILE A 460 -10.74 15.34 3.56
C ILE A 460 -11.90 15.50 2.59
N ALA A 461 -12.37 14.39 2.06
CA ALA A 461 -13.63 14.30 1.32
C ALA A 461 -14.78 14.21 2.32
N ASN A 462 -15.37 15.37 2.69
CA ASN A 462 -16.39 15.47 3.72
C ASN A 462 -17.78 15.59 3.09
N ASP A 463 -18.47 14.44 2.96
CA ASP A 463 -19.88 14.37 2.56
C ASP A 463 -20.81 14.21 3.78
N SER A 464 -20.27 14.34 4.99
CA SER A 464 -21.00 14.21 6.28
C SER A 464 -21.70 12.87 6.43
N ALA A 465 -21.15 11.79 5.84
CA ALA A 465 -21.77 10.48 5.88
C ALA A 465 -20.74 9.33 5.87
N TYR A 466 -21.15 8.16 6.31
CA TYR A 466 -20.51 6.92 5.87
C TYR A 466 -20.99 6.62 4.44
N GLY A 467 -20.32 7.24 3.47
CA GLY A 467 -20.79 7.34 2.10
C GLY A 467 -21.03 5.99 1.40
N ALA A 468 -20.27 4.94 1.74
CA ALA A 468 -20.45 3.59 1.21
C ALA A 468 -21.74 2.93 1.71
N GLU A 469 -22.14 3.17 2.94
CA GLU A 469 -23.39 2.71 3.54
C GLU A 469 -24.54 3.61 3.12
N HIS A 470 -24.33 4.92 3.08
CA HIS A 470 -25.31 5.90 2.66
C HIS A 470 -25.92 5.56 1.30
N ILE A 471 -25.07 5.36 0.28
CA ILE A 471 -25.55 5.05 -1.07
C ILE A 471 -26.35 3.74 -1.13
N GLN A 472 -26.04 2.75 -0.29
CA GLN A 472 -26.79 1.51 -0.24
C GLN A 472 -28.23 1.69 0.28
N PHE A 473 -28.42 2.60 1.25
CA PHE A 473 -29.78 2.97 1.70
C PHE A 473 -30.53 3.70 0.60
N VAL A 474 -29.88 4.68 -0.04
CA VAL A 474 -30.47 5.47 -1.13
C VAL A 474 -30.90 4.59 -2.30
N ASP A 475 -30.02 3.68 -2.78
CA ASP A 475 -30.29 2.76 -3.88
C ASP A 475 -31.47 1.82 -3.60
N ARG A 476 -31.65 1.45 -2.34
CA ARG A 476 -32.76 0.60 -1.88
C ARG A 476 -34.00 1.38 -1.45
N LYS A 477 -33.99 2.72 -1.61
CA LYS A 477 -35.08 3.63 -1.21
C LYS A 477 -35.39 3.52 0.29
N MET A 478 -34.38 3.33 1.12
CA MET A 478 -34.43 3.34 2.57
C MET A 478 -33.98 4.69 3.11
N ASP A 479 -34.35 5.03 4.34
CA ASP A 479 -33.93 6.26 5.01
C ASP A 479 -32.43 6.19 5.36
N PRO A 480 -31.56 7.07 4.80
CA PRO A 480 -30.13 7.04 5.04
C PRO A 480 -29.68 7.77 6.31
N SER A 481 -30.60 8.35 7.08
CA SER A 481 -30.29 9.25 8.22
C SER A 481 -29.38 8.62 9.29
N LEU A 482 -29.37 7.28 9.42
CA LEU A 482 -28.48 6.57 10.35
C LEU A 482 -26.99 6.59 9.90
N THR A 483 -26.72 6.97 8.68
CA THR A 483 -25.37 7.06 8.12
C THR A 483 -24.86 8.49 8.00
N GLU A 484 -25.67 9.47 8.39
CA GLU A 484 -25.36 10.89 8.33
C GLU A 484 -24.84 11.42 9.67
N PHE A 485 -23.89 12.33 9.63
CA PHE A 485 -23.20 12.86 10.79
C PHE A 485 -23.07 14.38 10.73
N SER A 486 -23.06 15.01 11.89
CA SER A 486 -22.72 16.42 12.06
C SER A 486 -21.31 16.53 12.62
N TRP A 487 -20.32 16.61 11.77
CA TRP A 487 -18.91 16.73 12.15
C TRP A 487 -18.56 18.17 12.55
N PRO A 488 -17.59 18.35 13.47
CA PRO A 488 -16.94 19.65 13.65
C PRO A 488 -16.10 20.00 12.39
N SER A 489 -15.69 21.24 12.27
CA SER A 489 -14.77 21.63 11.18
C SER A 489 -13.40 20.95 11.36
N PHE A 490 -13.02 20.13 10.41
CA PHE A 490 -11.71 19.48 10.39
C PHE A 490 -10.58 20.49 10.15
N ALA A 491 -10.85 21.57 9.41
CA ALA A 491 -9.92 22.67 9.21
C ALA A 491 -9.58 23.38 10.53
N GLU A 492 -10.57 23.64 11.39
CA GLU A 492 -10.35 24.22 12.73
C GLU A 492 -9.62 23.25 13.66
N ILE A 493 -9.93 21.97 13.59
CA ILE A 493 -9.23 20.93 14.36
C ILE A 493 -7.75 20.86 13.95
N ALA A 494 -7.45 20.85 12.64
CA ALA A 494 -6.08 20.84 12.15
C ALA A 494 -5.28 22.03 12.68
N THR A 495 -5.88 23.23 12.66
CA THR A 495 -5.28 24.46 13.23
C THR A 495 -5.06 24.33 14.73
N SER A 496 -6.03 23.79 15.48
CA SER A 496 -5.92 23.59 16.93
C SER A 496 -4.83 22.57 17.32
N LEU A 497 -4.54 21.61 16.43
CA LEU A 497 -3.48 20.62 16.61
C LEU A 497 -2.10 21.13 16.16
N GLY A 498 -1.99 22.38 15.68
CA GLY A 498 -0.74 23.04 15.31
C GLY A 498 -0.37 22.99 13.83
N GLY A 499 -1.25 22.51 12.96
CA GLY A 499 -1.11 22.56 11.50
C GLY A 499 -1.84 23.77 10.88
N GLN A 500 -2.08 23.70 9.58
CA GLN A 500 -2.88 24.68 8.83
C GLN A 500 -4.13 23.98 8.30
N GLY A 501 -5.29 24.64 8.37
CA GLY A 501 -6.57 24.06 7.92
C GLY A 501 -7.38 25.04 7.07
N PHE A 502 -7.98 24.53 5.97
CA PHE A 502 -8.83 25.29 5.06
C PHE A 502 -10.09 24.50 4.74
N GLU A 503 -11.25 25.09 5.00
CA GLU A 503 -12.55 24.57 4.57
C GLU A 503 -12.91 25.11 3.18
N VAL A 504 -13.31 24.24 2.28
CA VAL A 504 -13.61 24.55 0.88
C VAL A 504 -15.04 24.18 0.54
N ARG A 505 -15.87 25.22 0.31
CA ARG A 505 -17.29 25.15 -0.06
C ARG A 505 -17.60 25.76 -1.42
N SER A 506 -16.57 26.27 -2.12
CA SER A 506 -16.69 26.88 -3.44
C SER A 506 -15.36 26.85 -4.18
N ASN A 507 -15.42 27.07 -5.51
CA ASN A 507 -14.24 27.18 -6.36
C ASN A 507 -13.28 28.31 -5.95
N ASP A 508 -13.82 29.44 -5.44
CA ASP A 508 -13.00 30.56 -4.97
C ASP A 508 -12.24 30.21 -3.68
N GLN A 509 -12.88 29.44 -2.79
CA GLN A 509 -12.21 28.95 -1.58
C GLN A 509 -11.16 27.89 -1.91
N LEU A 510 -11.43 27.03 -2.89
CA LEU A 510 -10.43 26.08 -3.39
C LEU A 510 -9.19 26.82 -3.91
N GLN A 511 -9.38 27.87 -4.72
CA GLN A 511 -8.28 28.66 -5.25
C GLN A 511 -7.42 29.27 -4.11
N LYS A 512 -8.05 29.83 -3.08
CA LYS A 512 -7.34 30.38 -1.91
C LYS A 512 -6.60 29.31 -1.12
N ALA A 513 -7.18 28.11 -0.97
CA ALA A 513 -6.50 26.99 -0.30
C ALA A 513 -5.27 26.52 -1.10
N LEU A 514 -5.35 26.49 -2.44
CA LEU A 514 -4.22 26.13 -3.30
C LEU A 514 -3.10 27.18 -3.27
N GLU A 515 -3.44 28.47 -3.24
CA GLU A 515 -2.45 29.56 -3.06
C GLU A 515 -1.75 29.48 -1.70
N ALA A 516 -2.49 29.15 -0.64
CA ALA A 516 -1.91 28.97 0.69
C ALA A 516 -1.03 27.71 0.78
N LEU A 517 -1.38 26.66 0.04
CA LEU A 517 -0.65 25.41 -0.03
C LEU A 517 0.78 25.58 -0.55
N GLU A 518 1.02 26.52 -1.48
CA GLU A 518 2.35 26.83 -2.00
C GLU A 518 3.31 27.35 -0.93
N ASN A 519 2.77 27.99 0.12
CA ASN A 519 3.53 28.61 1.20
C ASN A 519 3.42 27.83 2.53
N ARG A 520 3.05 26.54 2.49
CA ARG A 520 2.92 25.70 3.69
C ARG A 520 4.25 25.51 4.40
N THR A 521 4.22 25.44 5.70
CA THR A 521 5.42 25.26 6.56
C THR A 521 5.35 24.00 7.42
N GLY A 522 4.38 23.13 7.19
CA GLY A 522 4.12 21.90 7.93
C GLY A 522 2.83 21.23 7.45
N PRO A 523 2.25 20.33 8.23
CA PRO A 523 1.01 19.64 7.87
C PRO A 523 -0.12 20.61 7.53
N PHE A 524 -0.72 20.38 6.35
CA PHE A 524 -1.73 21.24 5.74
C PHE A 524 -2.99 20.42 5.41
N LEU A 525 -4.16 20.83 5.92
CA LEU A 525 -5.41 20.14 5.72
C LEU A 525 -6.37 20.97 4.86
N ILE A 526 -6.92 20.37 3.81
CA ILE A 526 -8.01 20.89 2.99
C ILE A 526 -9.25 20.04 3.25
N GLU A 527 -10.30 20.64 3.80
CA GLU A 527 -11.60 20.01 4.00
C GLU A 527 -12.52 20.36 2.83
N LEU A 528 -12.80 19.40 1.95
CA LEU A 528 -13.75 19.58 0.83
C LEU A 528 -15.16 19.28 1.29
N ARG A 529 -16.06 20.25 1.25
CA ARG A 529 -17.49 20.04 1.54
C ARG A 529 -18.19 19.50 0.29
N LEU A 530 -18.66 18.28 0.38
CA LEU A 530 -19.29 17.53 -0.71
C LEU A 530 -20.76 17.29 -0.42
N ASP A 531 -21.59 17.36 -1.47
CA ASP A 531 -22.98 16.89 -1.40
C ASP A 531 -22.96 15.35 -1.47
N PRO A 532 -23.50 14.63 -0.47
CA PRO A 532 -23.53 13.17 -0.49
C PRO A 532 -24.30 12.59 -1.70
N ALA A 533 -25.19 13.36 -2.30
CA ALA A 533 -25.91 12.96 -3.52
C ALA A 533 -25.05 13.04 -4.79
N ASP A 534 -23.99 13.88 -4.81
CA ASP A 534 -23.15 14.14 -5.99
C ASP A 534 -21.80 13.37 -5.98
N VAL A 535 -21.42 12.74 -4.87
CA VAL A 535 -20.21 11.91 -4.82
C VAL A 535 -20.46 10.63 -5.62
N PRO A 536 -19.62 10.33 -6.64
CA PRO A 536 -19.81 9.13 -7.45
C PRO A 536 -19.83 7.84 -6.63
N ALA A 537 -20.61 6.86 -7.08
CA ALA A 537 -20.59 5.53 -6.47
C ALA A 537 -19.22 4.85 -6.68
N MET A 538 -18.83 4.00 -5.73
CA MET A 538 -17.61 3.20 -5.87
C MET A 538 -17.69 2.29 -7.11
N ARG A 539 -16.61 2.22 -7.88
CA ARG A 539 -16.48 1.35 -9.07
C ARG A 539 -15.88 -0.01 -8.71
N ILE A 540 -16.34 -0.63 -7.61
CA ILE A 540 -15.81 -1.90 -7.10
C ILE A 540 -16.92 -2.92 -6.81
#